data_fc9f2214ed670685cf122a0f8d1a0bf6
#
_entry.id   fc9f2214ed670685cf122a0f8d1a0bf6
#
_cell.length_a   1.000
_cell.length_b   1.000
_cell.length_c   1.000
_cell.angle_alpha   90.00
_cell.angle_beta   90.00
_cell.angle_gamma   90.00
#
_symmetry.space_group_name_H-M   'P 1'
#
loop_
_entity.id
_entity.type
_entity.pdbx_description
1 polymer ?
#
loop_
_entity_poly.entity_id
_entity_poly.type
_entity_poly.pdbx_seq_one_letter_code
_entity_poly.pdbx_strand_id
1 'polypeptide(L)'
;KIEQTKDGKHYVAGIGLSMEDTEEGKLSQFLVAANRIAFIDPANGNETPMFVAQGNQIFMNDVFLKRLTAPTITSGGNPPAFSLTPDGKLTAKNADISG
;
A
#
# COMPACT_ATOMS: atom_id res chain seq x y z
N LYS A 1 -3.94 -15.99 -15.38
CA LYS A 1 -5.29 -15.89 -15.94
C LYS A 1 -5.75 -14.43 -15.99
N ILE A 2 -6.35 -14.05 -17.11
CA ILE A 2 -6.88 -12.70 -17.30
C ILE A 2 -8.40 -12.77 -17.24
N GLU A 3 -8.99 -11.92 -16.41
CA GLU A 3 -10.44 -11.83 -16.25
C GLU A 3 -10.90 -10.38 -16.41
N GLN A 4 -12.20 -10.14 -16.34
CA GLN A 4 -12.76 -8.80 -16.47
C GLN A 4 -13.61 -8.43 -15.26
N THR A 5 -13.59 -7.14 -14.91
CA THR A 5 -14.53 -6.57 -13.96
C THR A 5 -15.90 -6.39 -14.63
N LYS A 6 -16.92 -6.01 -13.86
CA LYS A 6 -18.27 -5.78 -14.41
C LYS A 6 -18.30 -4.64 -15.43
N ASP A 7 -17.40 -3.68 -15.31
CA ASP A 7 -17.31 -2.57 -16.27
C ASP A 7 -16.37 -2.86 -17.45
N GLY A 8 -15.89 -4.10 -17.57
CA GLY A 8 -15.12 -4.55 -18.70
C GLY A 8 -13.62 -4.36 -18.61
N LYS A 9 -13.10 -3.92 -17.46
CA LYS A 9 -11.65 -3.78 -17.28
C LYS A 9 -11.01 -5.14 -17.04
N HIS A 10 -9.87 -5.37 -17.67
CA HIS A 10 -9.14 -6.62 -17.54
C HIS A 10 -8.24 -6.62 -16.30
N TYR A 11 -8.15 -7.74 -15.64
CA TYR A 11 -7.26 -7.95 -14.53
C TYR A 11 -6.68 -9.36 -14.56
N VAL A 12 -5.58 -9.56 -13.83
CA VAL A 12 -4.92 -10.87 -13.74
C VAL A 12 -5.40 -11.58 -12.47
N ALA A 13 -5.90 -12.80 -12.64
CA ALA A 13 -6.34 -13.65 -11.54
C ALA A 13 -5.45 -14.88 -11.49
N GLY A 14 -4.79 -15.09 -10.35
CA GLY A 14 -3.89 -16.23 -10.16
C GLY A 14 -2.55 -16.01 -10.83
N ILE A 15 -1.52 -15.81 -10.03
CA ILE A 15 -0.17 -15.54 -10.51
C ILE A 15 0.79 -16.56 -9.94
N GLY A 16 1.58 -17.17 -10.85
CA GLY A 16 2.70 -18.02 -10.44
C GLY A 16 3.93 -17.19 -10.15
N LEU A 17 4.74 -17.66 -9.22
CA LEU A 17 6.00 -17.03 -8.89
C LEU A 17 7.15 -17.78 -9.58
N SER A 18 8.12 -17.02 -10.08
CA SER A 18 9.38 -17.60 -10.53
C SER A 18 10.33 -17.73 -9.35
N MET A 19 11.26 -18.67 -9.47
CA MET A 19 12.25 -18.93 -8.44
C MET A 19 13.63 -18.89 -9.05
N GLU A 20 14.55 -18.22 -8.39
CA GLU A 20 15.94 -18.14 -8.82
C GLU A 20 16.84 -18.81 -7.82
N ASP A 21 17.92 -19.44 -8.32
CA ASP A 21 18.99 -19.94 -7.48
C ASP A 21 20.03 -18.82 -7.31
N THR A 22 20.36 -18.52 -6.06
CA THR A 22 21.37 -17.54 -5.72
C THR A 22 22.45 -18.19 -4.86
N GLU A 23 23.54 -17.47 -4.61
CA GLU A 23 24.60 -17.95 -3.71
C GLU A 23 24.09 -18.16 -2.29
N GLU A 24 23.05 -17.45 -1.90
CA GLU A 24 22.46 -17.54 -0.57
C GLU A 24 21.35 -18.58 -0.48
N GLY A 25 21.04 -19.26 -1.62
CA GLY A 25 19.96 -20.22 -1.70
C GLY A 25 18.94 -19.85 -2.78
N LYS A 26 17.76 -20.44 -2.69
CA LYS A 26 16.71 -20.14 -3.65
C LYS A 26 15.93 -18.91 -3.24
N LEU A 27 15.78 -17.97 -4.18
CA LEU A 27 15.01 -16.75 -3.98
C LEU A 27 13.76 -16.80 -4.86
N SER A 28 12.61 -16.70 -4.21
CA SER A 28 11.34 -16.58 -4.90
C SER A 28 10.92 -15.11 -4.88
N GLN A 29 10.65 -14.53 -6.05
CA GLN A 29 10.25 -13.13 -6.12
C GLN A 29 9.20 -12.92 -7.21
N PHE A 30 8.37 -11.90 -7.01
CA PHE A 30 7.38 -11.46 -7.96
C PHE A 30 7.67 -9.99 -8.28
N LEU A 31 8.17 -9.75 -9.47
CA LEU A 31 8.58 -8.42 -9.91
C LEU A 31 7.56 -7.88 -10.90
N VAL A 32 7.11 -6.65 -10.67
CA VAL A 32 6.14 -5.97 -11.53
C VAL A 32 6.71 -4.63 -11.94
N ALA A 33 6.72 -4.39 -13.26
CA ALA A 33 7.08 -3.09 -13.82
C ALA A 33 5.83 -2.51 -14.46
N ALA A 34 5.25 -1.51 -13.82
CA ALA A 34 4.04 -0.86 -14.29
C ALA A 34 3.99 0.57 -13.74
N ASN A 35 3.32 1.46 -14.48
CA ASN A 35 3.12 2.83 -13.99
C ASN A 35 2.16 2.86 -12.81
N ARG A 36 1.26 1.89 -12.74
CA ARG A 36 0.27 1.80 -11.68
C ARG A 36 -0.09 0.33 -11.45
N ILE A 37 -0.11 -0.08 -10.19
CA ILE A 37 -0.55 -1.42 -9.78
C ILE A 37 -1.68 -1.24 -8.79
N ALA A 38 -2.79 -1.92 -9.00
CA ALA A 38 -3.95 -1.81 -8.13
C ALA A 38 -4.51 -3.19 -7.80
N PHE A 39 -4.89 -3.37 -6.54
CA PHE A 39 -5.64 -4.52 -6.08
C PHE A 39 -7.10 -4.10 -5.95
N ILE A 40 -7.97 -4.79 -6.66
CA ILE A 40 -9.38 -4.45 -6.76
C ILE A 40 -10.26 -5.62 -6.33
N ASP A 41 -11.50 -5.33 -6.00
CA ASP A 41 -12.54 -6.35 -5.80
C ASP A 41 -13.44 -6.34 -7.05
N PRO A 42 -13.32 -7.34 -7.94
CA PRO A 42 -14.11 -7.33 -9.16
C PRO A 42 -15.59 -7.59 -8.94
N ALA A 43 -15.96 -8.14 -7.80
CA ALA A 43 -17.35 -8.46 -7.49
C ALA A 43 -18.23 -7.23 -7.31
N ASN A 44 -17.64 -6.11 -6.90
CA ASN A 44 -18.39 -4.88 -6.65
C ASN A 44 -18.79 -4.12 -7.91
N GLY A 45 -18.17 -4.42 -9.03
CA GLY A 45 -18.41 -3.69 -10.25
C GLY A 45 -17.84 -2.27 -10.27
N ASN A 46 -17.28 -1.81 -9.18
CA ASN A 46 -16.57 -0.54 -9.05
C ASN A 46 -15.09 -0.79 -8.84
N GLU A 47 -14.27 0.04 -9.45
CA GLU A 47 -12.84 0.01 -9.26
C GLU A 47 -12.46 0.84 -8.05
N THR A 48 -12.86 0.40 -6.86
CA THR A 48 -12.33 1.03 -5.65
C THR A 48 -11.13 0.20 -5.21
N PRO A 49 -9.91 0.64 -5.51
CA PRO A 49 -8.74 -0.14 -5.16
C PRO A 49 -8.51 -0.11 -3.65
N MET A 50 -8.25 -1.28 -3.09
CA MET A 50 -7.84 -1.40 -1.69
C MET A 50 -6.40 -0.93 -1.51
N PHE A 51 -5.61 -1.08 -2.56
CA PHE A 51 -4.17 -0.85 -2.53
C PHE A 51 -3.73 -0.42 -3.93
N VAL A 52 -3.01 0.69 -4.03
CA VAL A 52 -2.47 1.17 -5.31
C VAL A 52 -1.01 1.54 -5.12
N ALA A 53 -0.15 1.00 -5.97
CA ALA A 53 1.23 1.46 -6.09
C ALA A 53 1.31 2.33 -7.34
N GLN A 54 1.72 3.57 -7.19
CA GLN A 54 1.80 4.52 -8.29
C GLN A 54 2.93 5.52 -8.03
N GLY A 55 3.80 5.70 -9.00
CA GLY A 55 5.01 6.49 -8.82
C GLY A 55 5.90 5.82 -7.78
N ASN A 56 6.28 6.56 -6.75
CA ASN A 56 7.09 6.05 -5.63
C ASN A 56 6.27 5.92 -4.34
N GLN A 57 4.95 5.83 -4.46
CA GLN A 57 4.05 5.84 -3.31
C GLN A 57 3.09 4.67 -3.35
N ILE A 58 2.61 4.30 -2.16
CA ILE A 58 1.57 3.30 -1.99
C ILE A 58 0.38 3.99 -1.31
N PHE A 59 -0.80 3.81 -1.90
CA PHE A 59 -2.04 4.37 -1.39
C PHE A 59 -2.92 3.23 -0.88
N MET A 60 -3.43 3.35 0.33
CA MET A 60 -4.32 2.38 0.96
C MET A 60 -5.53 3.10 1.52
N ASN A 61 -6.72 2.52 1.30
CA ASN A 61 -7.94 3.08 1.84
C ASN A 61 -8.03 2.88 3.35
N ASP A 62 -7.73 1.66 3.78
CA ASP A 62 -7.88 1.28 5.17
C ASP A 62 -6.85 0.20 5.49
N VAL A 63 -6.21 0.31 6.65
CA VAL A 63 -5.13 -0.60 7.02
C VAL A 63 -5.28 -1.01 8.48
N PHE A 64 -5.25 -2.32 8.74
CA PHE A 64 -5.14 -2.87 10.07
C PHE A 64 -3.72 -3.35 10.30
N LEU A 65 -3.03 -2.74 11.24
CA LEU A 65 -1.64 -3.06 11.54
C LEU A 65 -1.52 -3.60 12.95
N LYS A 66 -0.87 -4.76 13.08
CA LYS A 66 -0.54 -5.29 14.39
C LYS A 66 0.60 -4.47 15.02
N ARG A 67 1.51 -3.97 14.21
CA ARG A 67 2.66 -3.20 14.67
C ARG A 67 3.14 -2.30 13.53
N LEU A 68 3.46 -1.06 13.86
CA LEU A 68 4.00 -0.11 12.90
C LEU A 68 5.33 0.43 13.39
N THR A 69 6.36 0.38 12.56
CA THR A 69 7.60 1.11 12.77
C THR A 69 7.75 2.09 11.61
N ALA A 70 7.70 3.37 11.89
CA ALA A 70 7.85 4.42 10.89
C ALA A 70 8.70 5.55 11.45
N PRO A 71 9.74 6.00 10.72
CA PRO A 71 10.55 7.13 11.18
C PRO A 71 9.75 8.41 11.30
N THR A 72 8.80 8.60 10.41
CA THR A 72 7.97 9.80 10.37
C THR A 72 6.54 9.41 10.10
N ILE A 73 5.61 10.02 10.83
CA ILE A 73 4.17 9.91 10.58
C ILE A 73 3.64 11.34 10.47
N THR A 74 2.81 11.61 9.47
CA THR A 74 2.26 12.94 9.26
C THR A 74 0.86 12.85 8.66
N SER A 75 0.04 13.84 8.98
CA SER A 75 -1.28 13.99 8.36
C SER A 75 -1.20 14.60 6.96
N GLY A 76 0.01 15.02 6.54
CA GLY A 76 0.14 15.76 5.31
C GLY A 76 -0.12 17.25 5.51
N GLY A 77 0.06 18.04 4.47
CA GLY A 77 -0.07 19.49 4.54
C GLY A 77 1.23 20.17 4.94
N ASN A 78 1.22 21.50 4.89
CA ASN A 78 2.40 22.31 5.21
C ASN A 78 1.98 23.60 5.92
N PRO A 79 2.14 23.72 7.26
CA PRO A 79 2.62 22.66 8.15
C PRO A 79 1.54 21.60 8.38
N PRO A 80 1.94 20.35 8.70
CA PRO A 80 0.96 19.32 8.99
C PRO A 80 0.25 19.57 10.32
N ALA A 81 -1.02 19.17 10.40
CA ALA A 81 -1.77 19.30 11.65
C ALA A 81 -1.32 18.27 12.69
N PHE A 82 -0.74 17.17 12.25
CA PHE A 82 -0.20 16.11 13.09
C PHE A 82 1.12 15.63 12.49
N SER A 83 2.12 15.43 13.33
CA SER A 83 3.38 14.80 12.91
C SER A 83 4.08 14.13 14.08
N LEU A 84 4.77 13.05 13.76
CA LEU A 84 5.70 12.37 14.66
C LEU A 84 7.03 12.26 13.92
N THR A 85 8.09 12.77 14.52
CA THR A 85 9.40 12.78 13.89
C THR A 85 10.31 11.71 14.49
N PRO A 86 11.45 11.37 13.82
CA PRO A 86 12.31 10.29 14.29
C PRO A 86 12.90 10.49 15.69
N ASP A 87 13.03 11.74 16.14
CA ASP A 87 13.50 12.05 17.47
C ASP A 87 12.39 11.94 18.53
N GLY A 88 11.19 11.52 18.13
CA GLY A 88 10.07 11.35 19.04
C GLY A 88 9.26 12.59 19.31
N LYS A 89 9.48 13.67 18.56
CA LYS A 89 8.69 14.89 18.73
C LYS A 89 7.30 14.69 18.11
N LEU A 90 6.28 14.85 18.94
CA LEU A 90 4.89 14.78 18.54
C LEU A 90 4.32 16.20 18.45
N THR A 91 3.72 16.52 17.30
CA THR A 91 3.04 17.79 17.08
C THR A 91 1.61 17.50 16.68
N ALA A 92 0.65 18.15 17.33
CA ALA A 92 -0.75 18.02 17.01
C ALA A 92 -1.46 19.33 17.24
N LYS A 93 -2.28 19.75 16.29
CA LYS A 93 -3.07 20.97 16.40
C LYS A 93 -4.21 20.82 17.40
N ASN A 94 -4.86 19.66 17.36
CA ASN A 94 -5.94 19.32 18.26
C ASN A 94 -5.67 17.94 18.85
N ALA A 95 -5.82 17.83 20.16
CA ALA A 95 -5.59 16.55 20.84
C ALA A 95 -6.58 16.41 21.99
N ASP A 96 -7.15 15.22 22.12
CA ASP A 96 -7.93 14.81 23.26
C ASP A 96 -7.19 13.66 23.91
N ILE A 97 -6.57 13.94 25.06
CA ILE A 97 -5.72 13.00 25.74
C ILE A 97 -6.27 12.78 27.14
N SER A 98 -6.54 11.52 27.48
CA SER A 98 -7.01 11.14 28.80
C SER A 98 -6.18 9.97 29.31
N GLY A 99 -6.01 9.92 30.59
CA GLY A 99 -5.18 8.87 31.19
C GLY A 99 -5.65 8.42 32.52
#